data_9fe63963cfc13e0d5384dc8b48b5fea3
#
_entry.id   9fe63963cfc13e0d5384dc8b48b5fea3
#
_cell.length_a   1.000
_cell.length_b   1.000
_cell.length_c   1.000
_cell.angle_alpha   90.00
_cell.angle_beta   90.00
_cell.angle_gamma   90.00
#
_symmetry.space_group_name_H-M   'P 1'
#
loop_
_entity.id
_entity.type
_entity.pdbx_description
1 polymer ?
#
loop_
_entity_poly.entity_id
_entity_poly.type
_entity_poly.pdbx_seq_one_letter_code
_entity_poly.pdbx_strand_id
1 'polypeptide(L)'
;MRKIVMLLFVMMMFSVLAVPAFAQTGAGGAGGTNWVAITSGFAIAIASGLAAQGQGRAASAACEALGRNPAARAGIQVALILGLAFIESLVLFALVIIFVKVV
;
A
#
# COMPACT_ATOMS: atom_id res chain seq x y z
N MET A 1 13.03 24.93 7.92
CA MET A 1 11.63 24.52 7.71
C MET A 1 11.51 23.17 6.99
N ARG A 2 12.12 22.98 5.81
CA ARG A 2 12.02 21.71 5.01
C ARG A 2 12.47 20.46 5.76
N LYS A 3 13.54 20.52 6.57
CA LYS A 3 14.02 19.39 7.39
C LYS A 3 13.06 19.03 8.53
N ILE A 4 12.43 20.02 9.14
CA ILE A 4 11.45 19.82 10.22
C ILE A 4 10.19 19.17 9.67
N VAL A 5 9.71 19.62 8.52
CA VAL A 5 8.53 19.03 7.83
C VAL A 5 8.81 17.59 7.42
N MET A 6 10.02 17.29 6.90
CA MET A 6 10.43 15.92 6.59
C MET A 6 10.49 15.03 7.84
N LEU A 7 11.04 15.53 8.95
CA LEU A 7 11.08 14.80 10.22
C LEU A 7 9.69 14.52 10.77
N LEU A 8 8.79 15.51 10.72
CA LEU A 8 7.40 15.34 11.15
C LEU A 8 6.65 14.34 10.26
N PHE A 9 6.91 14.34 8.95
CA PHE A 9 6.31 13.40 8.02
C PHE A 9 6.81 11.96 8.28
N VAL A 10 8.12 11.78 8.47
CA VAL A 10 8.70 10.48 8.83
C VAL A 10 8.18 9.98 10.18
N MET A 11 8.07 10.86 11.16
CA MET A 11 7.54 10.52 12.48
C MET A 11 6.05 10.14 12.42
N MET A 12 5.26 10.82 11.59
CA MET A 12 3.86 10.51 11.34
C MET A 12 3.71 9.15 10.64
N MET A 13 4.57 8.84 9.65
CA MET A 13 4.61 7.53 8.98
C MET A 13 4.96 6.41 9.97
N PHE A 14 5.94 6.64 10.85
CA PHE A 14 6.30 5.66 11.89
C PHE A 14 5.18 5.45 12.90
N SER A 15 4.44 6.48 13.31
CA SER A 15 3.33 6.32 14.25
C SER A 15 2.17 5.55 13.64
N VAL A 16 1.85 5.75 12.36
CA VAL A 16 0.81 4.99 11.65
C VAL A 16 1.18 3.51 11.53
N LEU A 17 2.47 3.18 11.37
CA LEU A 17 2.96 1.80 11.33
C LEU A 17 3.03 1.14 12.72
N ALA A 18 3.22 1.93 13.79
CA ALA A 18 3.33 1.41 15.15
C ALA A 18 1.98 1.05 15.77
N VAL A 19 0.91 1.77 15.44
CA VAL A 19 -0.43 1.54 16.03
C VAL A 19 -0.94 0.11 15.80
N PRO A 20 -0.87 -0.50 14.61
CA PRO A 20 -1.33 -1.88 14.43
C PRO A 20 -0.46 -2.92 15.16
N ALA A 21 0.81 -2.64 15.43
CA ALA A 21 1.67 -3.56 16.18
C ALA A 21 1.27 -3.68 17.66
N PHE A 22 0.75 -2.60 18.25
CA PHE A 22 0.27 -2.60 19.63
C PHE A 22 -1.19 -3.08 19.77
N ALA A 23 -2.02 -2.91 18.74
CA ALA A 23 -3.41 -3.36 18.75
C ALA A 23 -3.55 -4.90 18.79
N GLN A 24 -2.54 -5.63 18.31
CA GLN A 24 -2.56 -7.09 18.29
C GLN A 24 -2.24 -7.74 19.64
N THR A 25 -1.70 -7.03 20.61
CA THR A 25 -1.38 -7.59 21.94
C THR A 25 -2.60 -7.75 22.84
N GLY A 26 -3.76 -7.17 22.48
CA GLY A 26 -4.99 -7.24 23.26
C GLY A 26 -5.96 -8.38 22.88
N ALA A 27 -5.80 -9.03 21.74
CA ALA A 27 -6.72 -10.05 21.23
C ALA A 27 -6.23 -11.50 21.42
N GLY A 28 -5.08 -11.70 22.04
CA GLY A 28 -4.53 -13.02 22.33
C GLY A 28 -5.02 -13.55 23.69
N GLY A 29 -6.21 -14.13 23.71
CA GLY A 29 -6.62 -14.97 24.84
C GLY A 29 -5.64 -16.13 24.99
N ALA A 30 -5.22 -16.35 26.23
CA ALA A 30 -4.37 -17.43 26.76
C ALA A 30 -3.97 -18.56 25.77
N GLY A 31 -2.73 -18.55 25.29
CA GLY A 31 -1.98 -19.79 24.98
C GLY A 31 -2.06 -20.33 23.55
N GLY A 32 -2.73 -19.68 22.59
CA GLY A 32 -2.81 -20.19 21.21
C GLY A 32 -2.21 -19.24 20.17
N THR A 33 -1.52 -19.79 19.16
CA THR A 33 -1.04 -19.03 18.01
C THR A 33 -2.24 -18.49 17.20
N ASN A 34 -2.33 -17.18 17.01
CA ASN A 34 -3.39 -16.58 16.20
C ASN A 34 -3.09 -16.74 14.69
N TRP A 35 -3.47 -17.91 14.15
CA TRP A 35 -3.26 -18.24 12.74
C TRP A 35 -3.97 -17.28 11.78
N VAL A 36 -5.10 -16.71 12.20
CA VAL A 36 -5.85 -15.76 11.38
C VAL A 36 -5.05 -14.47 11.19
N ALA A 37 -4.45 -13.96 12.25
CA ALA A 37 -3.59 -12.77 12.17
C ALA A 37 -2.35 -13.02 11.29
N ILE A 38 -1.70 -14.17 11.46
CA ILE A 38 -0.52 -14.54 10.68
C ILE A 38 -0.87 -14.65 9.19
N THR A 39 -1.90 -15.43 8.85
CA THR A 39 -2.31 -15.61 7.46
C THR A 39 -2.79 -14.32 6.81
N SER A 40 -3.47 -13.46 7.56
CA SER A 40 -3.90 -12.13 7.10
C SER A 40 -2.71 -11.22 6.80
N GLY A 41 -1.67 -11.26 7.65
CA GLY A 41 -0.42 -10.53 7.42
C GLY A 41 0.28 -10.97 6.14
N PHE A 42 0.38 -12.28 5.90
CA PHE A 42 0.92 -12.81 4.65
C PHE A 42 0.06 -12.45 3.44
N ALA A 43 -1.25 -12.54 3.55
CA ALA A 43 -2.17 -12.22 2.45
C ALA A 43 -2.02 -10.76 2.01
N ILE A 44 -1.98 -9.80 2.96
CA ILE A 44 -1.82 -8.39 2.61
C ILE A 44 -0.41 -8.08 2.11
N ALA A 45 0.62 -8.74 2.63
CA ALA A 45 1.99 -8.57 2.15
C ALA A 45 2.13 -9.01 0.69
N ILE A 46 1.55 -10.16 0.32
CA ILE A 46 1.55 -10.66 -1.06
C ILE A 46 0.74 -9.72 -1.96
N ALA A 47 -0.47 -9.33 -1.56
CA ALA A 47 -1.31 -8.43 -2.33
C ALA A 47 -0.59 -7.09 -2.60
N SER A 48 0.00 -6.49 -1.56
CA SER A 48 0.73 -5.22 -1.66
C SER A 48 2.00 -5.36 -2.52
N GLY A 49 2.74 -6.45 -2.38
CA GLY A 49 3.94 -6.72 -3.17
C GLY A 49 3.64 -6.86 -4.67
N LEU A 50 2.58 -7.59 -5.03
CA LEU A 50 2.16 -7.73 -6.42
C LEU A 50 1.60 -6.41 -6.99
N ALA A 51 0.85 -5.66 -6.19
CA ALA A 51 0.36 -4.35 -6.57
C ALA A 51 1.50 -3.36 -6.82
N ALA A 52 2.49 -3.31 -5.91
CA ALA A 52 3.68 -2.46 -6.06
C ALA A 52 4.46 -2.79 -7.34
N GLN A 53 4.58 -4.09 -7.67
CA GLN A 53 5.21 -4.51 -8.93
C GLN A 53 4.40 -4.05 -10.16
N GLY A 54 3.07 -4.15 -10.09
CA GLY A 54 2.17 -3.66 -11.14
C GLY A 54 2.30 -2.14 -11.33
N GLN A 55 2.29 -1.39 -10.23
CA GLN A 55 2.48 0.07 -10.25
C GLN A 55 3.85 0.46 -10.81
N GLY A 56 4.91 -0.23 -10.41
CA GLY A 56 6.25 0.01 -10.93
C GLY A 56 6.35 -0.19 -12.45
N ARG A 57 5.74 -1.25 -12.98
CA ARG A 57 5.69 -1.50 -14.43
C ARG A 57 4.88 -0.44 -15.17
N ALA A 58 3.73 -0.03 -14.64
CA ALA A 58 2.90 1.02 -15.22
C ALA A 58 3.64 2.36 -15.26
N ALA A 59 4.31 2.73 -14.17
CA ALA A 59 5.11 3.94 -14.09
C ALA A 59 6.29 3.94 -15.07
N SER A 60 7.02 2.82 -15.15
CA SER A 60 8.13 2.66 -16.10
C SER A 60 7.66 2.83 -17.56
N ALA A 61 6.57 2.14 -17.93
CA ALA A 61 5.99 2.24 -19.27
C ALA A 61 5.53 3.66 -19.60
N ALA A 62 4.94 4.36 -18.64
CA ALA A 62 4.53 5.75 -18.81
C ALA A 62 5.74 6.69 -19.02
N CYS A 63 6.81 6.50 -18.26
CA CYS A 63 8.04 7.27 -18.43
C CYS A 63 8.67 7.04 -19.82
N GLU A 64 8.73 5.79 -20.27
CA GLU A 64 9.23 5.47 -21.62
C GLU A 64 8.34 6.07 -22.73
N ALA A 65 7.02 6.01 -22.56
CA ALA A 65 6.09 6.59 -23.52
C ALA A 65 6.24 8.11 -23.61
N LEU A 66 6.42 8.79 -22.46
CA LEU A 66 6.68 10.23 -22.41
C LEU A 66 8.01 10.61 -23.06
N GLY A 67 9.04 9.78 -22.88
CA GLY A 67 10.34 9.98 -23.53
C GLY A 67 10.24 9.88 -25.04
N ARG A 68 9.40 8.99 -25.56
CA ARG A 68 9.17 8.82 -27.01
C ARG A 68 8.23 9.85 -27.61
N ASN A 69 7.21 10.28 -26.87
CA ASN A 69 6.22 11.23 -27.35
C ASN A 69 5.79 12.19 -26.24
N PRO A 70 6.53 13.28 -26.03
CA PRO A 70 6.19 14.29 -25.03
C PRO A 70 4.83 14.98 -25.27
N ALA A 71 4.38 15.05 -26.53
CA ALA A 71 3.09 15.65 -26.87
C ALA A 71 1.87 14.86 -26.34
N ALA A 72 2.05 13.55 -26.10
CA ALA A 72 0.99 12.67 -25.55
C ALA A 72 0.87 12.74 -24.01
N ARG A 73 1.60 13.64 -23.35
CA ARG A 73 1.71 13.74 -21.89
C ARG A 73 0.34 13.70 -21.18
N ALA A 74 -0.64 14.45 -21.64
CA ALA A 74 -1.94 14.54 -20.97
C ALA A 74 -2.66 13.18 -20.94
N GLY A 75 -2.69 12.45 -22.06
CA GLY A 75 -3.31 11.14 -22.14
C GLY A 75 -2.57 10.09 -21.33
N ILE A 76 -1.24 10.05 -21.41
CA ILE A 76 -0.40 9.11 -20.67
C ILE A 76 -0.57 9.33 -19.16
N GLN A 77 -0.59 10.58 -18.72
CA GLN A 77 -0.73 10.91 -17.30
C GLN A 77 -2.10 10.49 -16.75
N VAL A 78 -3.18 10.72 -17.48
CA VAL A 78 -4.52 10.27 -17.08
C VAL A 78 -4.59 8.75 -16.99
N ALA A 79 -4.12 8.06 -18.02
CA ALA A 79 -4.10 6.59 -18.02
C ALA A 79 -3.26 6.01 -16.88
N LEU A 80 -2.11 6.63 -16.58
CA LEU A 80 -1.24 6.23 -15.48
C LEU A 80 -1.95 6.41 -14.13
N ILE A 81 -2.52 7.59 -13.87
CA ILE A 81 -3.21 7.87 -12.59
C ILE A 81 -4.37 6.91 -12.39
N LEU A 82 -5.20 6.68 -13.41
CA LEU A 82 -6.31 5.74 -13.32
C LEU A 82 -5.81 4.31 -13.07
N GLY A 83 -4.79 3.86 -13.79
CA GLY A 83 -4.21 2.53 -13.60
C GLY A 83 -3.66 2.33 -12.20
N LEU A 84 -2.90 3.30 -11.68
CA LEU A 84 -2.39 3.26 -10.30
C LEU A 84 -3.51 3.26 -9.27
N ALA A 85 -4.55 4.09 -9.46
CA ALA A 85 -5.69 4.15 -8.55
C ALA A 85 -6.47 2.83 -8.48
N PHE A 86 -6.68 2.16 -9.61
CA PHE A 86 -7.35 0.86 -9.63
C PHE A 86 -6.50 -0.23 -8.96
N ILE A 87 -5.19 -0.27 -9.19
CA ILE A 87 -4.29 -1.22 -8.53
C ILE A 87 -4.32 -1.00 -7.02
N GLU A 88 -4.25 0.25 -6.56
CA GLU A 88 -4.32 0.62 -5.14
C GLU A 88 -5.66 0.22 -4.53
N SER A 89 -6.77 0.44 -5.24
CA SER A 89 -8.11 0.06 -4.78
C SER A 89 -8.24 -1.44 -4.50
N LEU A 90 -7.61 -2.30 -5.30
CA LEU A 90 -7.61 -3.74 -5.08
C LEU A 90 -6.92 -4.11 -3.76
N VAL A 91 -5.81 -3.45 -3.42
CA VAL A 91 -5.11 -3.65 -2.15
C VAL A 91 -5.94 -3.16 -0.97
N LEU A 92 -6.61 -2.02 -1.13
CA LEU A 92 -7.51 -1.48 -0.10
C LEU A 92 -8.70 -2.42 0.13
N PHE A 93 -9.29 -3.01 -0.90
CA PHE A 93 -10.34 -4.01 -0.74
C PHE A 93 -9.83 -5.25 -0.01
N ALA A 94 -8.64 -5.74 -0.33
CA ALA A 94 -8.03 -6.86 0.40
C ALA A 94 -7.83 -6.50 1.88
N LEU A 95 -7.35 -5.29 2.17
CA LEU A 95 -7.16 -4.79 3.53
C LEU A 95 -8.50 -4.71 4.28
N VAL A 96 -9.56 -4.18 3.66
CA VAL A 96 -10.90 -4.10 4.27
C VAL A 96 -11.44 -5.48 4.59
N ILE A 97 -11.31 -6.44 3.67
CA ILE A 97 -11.76 -7.82 3.89
C ILE A 97 -11.01 -8.44 5.08
N ILE A 98 -9.70 -8.26 5.16
CA ILE A 98 -8.88 -8.73 6.28
C ILE A 98 -9.35 -8.07 7.58
N PHE A 99 -9.54 -6.76 7.58
CA PHE A 99 -9.98 -6.01 8.75
C PHE A 99 -11.33 -6.50 9.28
N VAL A 100 -12.30 -6.72 8.40
CA VAL A 100 -13.64 -7.23 8.77
C VAL A 100 -13.60 -8.68 9.26
N LYS A 101 -12.64 -9.49 8.80
CA LYS A 101 -12.56 -10.91 9.15
C LYS A 101 -11.70 -11.19 10.39
N VAL A 102 -10.79 -10.30 10.74
CA VAL A 102 -9.81 -10.49 11.83
C VAL A 102 -10.23 -9.77 13.11
N VAL A 103 -11.07 -8.72 12.99
CA VAL A 103 -11.67 -7.99 14.10
C VAL A 103 -13.08 -8.49 14.32
#